data_9775413ddc840e7afb19c1b5457dd4b5
#
_entry.id   9775413ddc840e7afb19c1b5457dd4b5
#
_cell.length_a   1.000
_cell.length_b   1.000
_cell.length_c   1.000
_cell.angle_alpha   90.00
_cell.angle_beta   90.00
_cell.angle_gamma   90.00
#
_symmetry.space_group_name_H-M   'P 1'
#
loop_
_entity.id
_entity.type
_entity.pdbx_description
1 polymer ?
#
loop_
_entity_poly.entity_id
_entity_poly.type
_entity_poly.pdbx_seq_one_letter_code
_entity_poly.pdbx_strand_id
1 'polypeptide(L)'
;KPVRRYALTGGIGSGKSTVAALFVERGAFLVDADAISRSLMEPGEAVLARTVAEFGEHLLDEDGRLNRPALARIVFSDEQARLRLNAIVHPAIRERAAQLMEQAQSAPGFSGIILEDIPLLVESGDPSAFDGVVVVRTPLATRLQRLVSSRGMSKEDARARIAAQATDEQRE
;
A
#
# COMPACT_ATOMS: atom_id res chain seq x y z
N LYS A 1 -23.08 10.57 11.55
CA LYS A 1 -21.81 10.88 12.23
C LYS A 1 -20.82 11.39 11.18
N PRO A 2 -19.97 12.37 11.51
CA PRO A 2 -18.94 12.80 10.59
C PRO A 2 -17.97 11.65 10.33
N VAL A 3 -17.57 11.47 9.07
CA VAL A 3 -16.57 10.48 8.67
C VAL A 3 -15.19 11.04 9.01
N ARG A 4 -14.36 10.23 9.65
CA ARG A 4 -12.97 10.57 9.97
C ARG A 4 -12.03 9.62 9.27
N ARG A 5 -10.94 10.17 8.76
CA ARG A 5 -9.92 9.44 8.01
C ARG A 5 -8.63 9.41 8.81
N TYR A 6 -8.13 8.21 9.04
CA TYR A 6 -6.86 7.99 9.71
C TYR A 6 -5.92 7.22 8.79
N ALA A 7 -4.66 7.64 8.74
CA ALA A 7 -3.62 6.85 8.10
C ALA A 7 -3.08 5.82 9.09
N LEU A 8 -2.86 4.61 8.62
CA LEU A 8 -2.18 3.55 9.37
C LEU A 8 -0.81 3.32 8.76
N THR A 9 0.23 3.48 9.54
CA THR A 9 1.60 3.25 9.10
C THR A 9 2.39 2.46 10.14
N GLY A 10 3.51 1.95 9.73
CA GLY A 10 4.41 1.17 10.56
C GLY A 10 5.48 0.52 9.72
N GLY A 11 6.63 0.26 10.31
CA GLY A 11 7.72 -0.41 9.62
C GLY A 11 7.39 -1.85 9.23
N ILE A 12 8.11 -2.39 8.27
CA ILE A 12 8.00 -3.79 7.89
C ILE A 12 8.19 -4.69 9.13
N GLY A 13 7.32 -5.68 9.30
CA GLY A 13 7.34 -6.57 10.47
C GLY A 13 6.77 -5.98 11.76
N SER A 14 6.15 -4.79 11.73
CA SER A 14 5.59 -4.12 12.92
C SER A 14 4.31 -4.76 13.46
N GLY A 15 3.59 -5.55 12.67
CA GLY A 15 2.28 -6.08 13.02
C GLY A 15 1.11 -5.19 12.58
N LYS A 16 1.34 -4.32 11.64
CA LYS A 16 0.36 -3.37 11.09
C LYS A 16 -0.92 -4.06 10.61
N SER A 17 -0.81 -5.19 9.92
CA SER A 17 -1.96 -5.97 9.43
C SER A 17 -2.86 -6.46 10.57
N THR A 18 -2.29 -6.86 11.69
CA THR A 18 -3.04 -7.29 12.88
C THR A 18 -3.81 -6.12 13.48
N VAL A 19 -3.18 -4.96 13.58
CA VAL A 19 -3.82 -3.74 14.07
C VAL A 19 -4.96 -3.32 13.13
N ALA A 20 -4.73 -3.36 11.81
CA ALA A 20 -5.77 -3.07 10.82
C ALA A 20 -7.00 -3.98 11.00
N ALA A 21 -6.79 -5.28 11.19
CA ALA A 21 -7.87 -6.25 11.42
C ALA A 21 -8.69 -5.92 12.66
N LEU A 22 -8.05 -5.49 13.75
CA LEU A 22 -8.74 -5.08 14.99
C LEU A 22 -9.63 -3.84 14.78
N PHE A 23 -9.20 -2.89 13.97
CA PHE A 23 -10.03 -1.74 13.59
C PHE A 23 -11.24 -2.17 12.74
N VAL A 24 -11.03 -3.06 11.79
CA VAL A 24 -12.13 -3.58 10.94
C VAL A 24 -13.16 -4.33 11.75
N GLU A 25 -12.75 -5.15 12.71
CA GLU A 25 -13.67 -5.85 13.64
C GLU A 25 -14.56 -4.88 14.41
N ARG A 26 -14.11 -3.64 14.60
CA ARG A 26 -14.86 -2.60 15.32
C ARG A 26 -15.61 -1.65 14.38
N GLY A 27 -15.76 -2.02 13.12
CA GLY A 27 -16.56 -1.30 12.13
C GLY A 27 -15.82 -0.24 11.34
N ALA A 28 -14.51 -0.14 11.45
CA ALA A 28 -13.72 0.71 10.57
C ALA A 28 -13.66 0.12 9.15
N PHE A 29 -13.63 0.99 8.15
CA PHE A 29 -13.43 0.59 6.78
C PHE A 29 -11.96 0.74 6.41
N LEU A 30 -11.34 -0.37 5.96
CA LEU A 30 -9.94 -0.38 5.57
C LEU A 30 -9.78 -0.08 4.08
N VAL A 31 -8.97 0.91 3.76
CA VAL A 31 -8.50 1.20 2.41
C VAL A 31 -7.03 0.81 2.33
N ASP A 32 -6.73 -0.21 1.55
CA ASP A 32 -5.38 -0.71 1.31
C ASP A 32 -4.94 -0.30 -0.10
N ALA A 33 -4.07 0.71 -0.20
CA ALA A 33 -3.60 1.24 -1.47
C ALA A 33 -2.84 0.21 -2.30
N ASP A 34 -2.07 -0.67 -1.66
CA ASP A 34 -1.34 -1.73 -2.36
C ASP A 34 -2.30 -2.77 -2.96
N ALA A 35 -3.33 -3.16 -2.22
CA ALA A 35 -4.36 -4.07 -2.72
C ALA A 35 -5.15 -3.45 -3.88
N ILE A 36 -5.50 -2.16 -3.78
CA ILE A 36 -6.15 -1.42 -4.86
C ILE A 36 -5.25 -1.39 -6.11
N SER A 37 -3.99 -1.05 -5.95
CA SER A 37 -3.03 -1.02 -7.06
C SER A 37 -2.94 -2.36 -7.78
N ARG A 38 -2.88 -3.46 -7.03
CA ARG A 38 -2.88 -4.81 -7.62
C ARG A 38 -4.16 -5.12 -8.37
N SER A 39 -5.31 -4.75 -7.83
CA SER A 39 -6.60 -4.99 -8.49
C SER A 39 -6.75 -4.20 -9.80
N LEU A 40 -6.20 -3.00 -9.87
CA LEU A 40 -6.21 -2.15 -11.07
C LEU A 40 -5.33 -2.71 -12.20
N MET A 41 -4.39 -3.59 -11.89
CA MET A 41 -3.48 -4.23 -12.84
C MET A 41 -3.95 -5.65 -13.27
N GLU A 42 -5.14 -6.06 -12.89
CA GLU A 42 -5.72 -7.33 -13.36
C GLU A 42 -6.13 -7.26 -14.84
N PRO A 43 -6.15 -8.42 -15.54
CA PRO A 43 -6.60 -8.47 -16.92
C PRO A 43 -7.98 -7.85 -17.12
N GLY A 44 -8.14 -7.04 -18.17
CA GLY A 44 -9.37 -6.32 -18.46
C GLY A 44 -9.50 -4.95 -17.81
N GLU A 45 -8.64 -4.60 -16.89
CA GLU A 45 -8.64 -3.29 -16.26
C GLU A 45 -7.99 -2.22 -17.15
N ALA A 46 -8.58 -1.01 -17.15
CA ALA A 46 -8.10 0.11 -17.96
C ALA A 46 -6.67 0.56 -17.57
N VAL A 47 -6.30 0.46 -16.31
CA VAL A 47 -4.96 0.80 -15.83
C VAL A 47 -3.91 -0.13 -16.40
N LEU A 48 -4.19 -1.43 -16.45
CA LEU A 48 -3.29 -2.40 -17.10
C LEU A 48 -3.12 -2.05 -18.59
N ALA A 49 -4.22 -1.76 -19.29
CA ALA A 49 -4.17 -1.40 -20.72
C ALA A 49 -3.32 -0.15 -20.96
N ARG A 50 -3.44 0.88 -20.14
CA ARG A 50 -2.63 2.09 -20.23
C ARG A 50 -1.15 1.81 -19.93
N THR A 51 -0.88 0.96 -18.95
CA THR A 51 0.50 0.57 -18.59
C THR A 51 1.16 -0.17 -19.74
N VAL A 52 0.46 -1.10 -20.36
CA VAL A 52 0.94 -1.84 -21.53
C VAL A 52 1.16 -0.92 -22.74
N ALA A 53 0.24 0.04 -22.97
CA ALA A 53 0.39 1.03 -24.04
C ALA A 53 1.63 1.91 -23.84
N GLU A 54 1.96 2.25 -22.60
CA GLU A 54 3.13 3.10 -22.26
C GLU A 54 4.45 2.33 -22.32
N PHE A 55 4.50 1.10 -21.78
CA PHE A 55 5.75 0.36 -21.56
C PHE A 55 5.95 -0.83 -22.50
N GLY A 56 4.90 -1.31 -23.18
CA GLY A 56 4.98 -2.36 -24.18
C GLY A 56 4.23 -3.66 -23.82
N GLU A 57 3.82 -4.38 -24.84
CA GLU A 57 3.08 -5.64 -24.71
C GLU A 57 3.92 -6.78 -24.11
N HIS A 58 5.24 -6.67 -24.15
CA HIS A 58 6.14 -7.64 -23.52
C HIS A 58 5.96 -7.76 -22.01
N LEU A 59 5.25 -6.81 -21.39
CA LEU A 59 4.89 -6.87 -19.98
C LEU A 59 3.75 -7.83 -19.66
N LEU A 60 3.05 -8.35 -20.68
CA LEU A 60 2.02 -9.35 -20.49
C LEU A 60 2.59 -10.76 -20.68
N ASP A 61 2.14 -11.68 -19.84
CA ASP A 61 2.38 -13.11 -20.02
C ASP A 61 1.39 -13.72 -21.04
N GLU A 62 1.47 -15.03 -21.26
CA GLU A 62 0.61 -15.77 -22.21
C GLU A 62 -0.88 -15.70 -21.81
N ASP A 63 -1.17 -15.52 -20.53
CA ASP A 63 -2.53 -15.42 -19.99
C ASP A 63 -3.06 -13.98 -19.98
N GLY A 64 -2.31 -13.03 -20.50
CA GLY A 64 -2.66 -11.60 -20.49
C GLY A 64 -2.49 -10.93 -19.13
N ARG A 65 -1.75 -11.55 -18.22
CA ARG A 65 -1.45 -11.01 -16.90
C ARG A 65 -0.15 -10.22 -16.90
N LEU A 66 -0.09 -9.22 -16.04
CA LEU A 66 1.12 -8.41 -15.88
C LEU A 66 2.28 -9.24 -15.32
N ASN A 67 3.40 -9.20 -16.02
CA ASN A 67 4.68 -9.64 -15.49
C ASN A 67 5.24 -8.58 -14.55
N ARG A 68 4.88 -8.67 -13.27
CA ARG A 68 5.25 -7.68 -12.25
C ARG A 68 6.76 -7.51 -12.08
N PRO A 69 7.58 -8.58 -12.06
CA PRO A 69 9.03 -8.44 -12.01
C PRO A 69 9.61 -7.67 -13.20
N ALA A 70 9.06 -7.83 -14.39
CA ALA A 70 9.52 -7.11 -15.58
C ALA A 70 9.23 -5.60 -15.48
N LEU A 71 8.03 -5.24 -15.05
CA LEU A 71 7.67 -3.83 -14.81
C LEU A 71 8.54 -3.22 -13.69
N ALA A 72 8.73 -3.95 -12.60
CA ALA A 72 9.57 -3.51 -11.50
C ALA A 72 11.01 -3.21 -11.94
N ARG A 73 11.59 -4.04 -12.80
CA ARG A 73 12.94 -3.80 -13.35
C ARG A 73 13.01 -2.50 -14.16
N ILE A 74 11.99 -2.20 -14.95
CA ILE A 74 11.93 -0.96 -15.74
C ILE A 74 11.90 0.26 -14.83
N VAL A 75 10.99 0.29 -13.88
CA VAL A 75 10.79 1.47 -13.01
C VAL A 75 11.88 1.62 -11.95
N PHE A 76 12.52 0.54 -11.55
CA PHE A 76 13.63 0.58 -10.60
C PHE A 76 14.91 1.17 -11.22
N SER A 77 15.15 0.90 -12.50
CA SER A 77 16.35 1.36 -13.21
C SER A 77 16.20 2.72 -13.89
N ASP A 78 14.97 3.25 -14.02
CA ASP A 78 14.67 4.48 -14.74
C ASP A 78 13.64 5.32 -13.96
N GLU A 79 14.10 6.43 -13.40
CA GLU A 79 13.24 7.35 -12.63
C GLU A 79 12.13 7.97 -13.49
N GLN A 80 12.41 8.28 -14.74
CA GLN A 80 11.39 8.83 -15.65
C GLN A 80 10.28 7.79 -15.94
N ALA A 81 10.65 6.52 -16.10
CA ALA A 81 9.68 5.44 -16.24
C ALA A 81 8.82 5.31 -14.98
N ARG A 82 9.43 5.40 -13.79
CA ARG A 82 8.69 5.40 -12.52
C ARG A 82 7.68 6.54 -12.44
N LEU A 83 8.08 7.75 -12.83
CA LEU A 83 7.19 8.91 -12.84
C LEU A 83 6.02 8.74 -13.82
N ARG A 84 6.27 8.17 -15.00
CA ARG A 84 5.21 7.87 -15.98
C ARG A 84 4.22 6.83 -15.45
N LEU A 85 4.72 5.78 -14.81
CA LEU A 85 3.87 4.76 -14.20
C LEU A 85 3.02 5.38 -13.08
N ASN A 86 3.62 6.17 -12.21
CA ASN A 86 2.91 6.85 -11.13
C ASN A 86 1.82 7.80 -11.64
N ALA A 87 2.06 8.48 -12.76
CA ALA A 87 1.07 9.35 -13.40
C ALA A 87 -0.16 8.58 -13.90
N ILE A 88 0.00 7.29 -14.23
CA ILE A 88 -1.10 6.39 -14.61
C ILE A 88 -1.81 5.84 -13.36
N VAL A 89 -1.05 5.34 -12.41
CA VAL A 89 -1.54 4.52 -11.30
C VAL A 89 -2.11 5.35 -10.15
N HIS A 90 -1.44 6.44 -9.74
CA HIS A 90 -1.86 7.22 -8.57
C HIS A 90 -3.25 7.85 -8.70
N PRO A 91 -3.63 8.49 -9.83
CA PRO A 91 -4.98 8.99 -9.99
C PRO A 91 -6.04 7.89 -9.93
N ALA A 92 -5.75 6.73 -10.53
CA ALA A 92 -6.66 5.59 -10.53
C ALA A 92 -6.85 5.00 -9.13
N ILE A 93 -5.79 4.93 -8.33
CA ILE A 93 -5.89 4.50 -6.92
C ILE A 93 -6.76 5.47 -6.13
N ARG A 94 -6.54 6.78 -6.28
CA ARG A 94 -7.35 7.79 -5.58
C ARG A 94 -8.82 7.72 -5.94
N GLU A 95 -9.13 7.54 -7.22
CA GLU A 95 -10.50 7.39 -7.69
C GLU A 95 -11.17 6.13 -7.13
N ARG A 96 -10.49 4.99 -7.20
CA ARG A 96 -11.01 3.73 -6.65
C ARG A 96 -11.18 3.82 -5.14
N ALA A 97 -10.23 4.40 -4.42
CA ALA A 97 -10.34 4.62 -2.98
C ALA A 97 -11.54 5.50 -2.63
N ALA A 98 -11.75 6.60 -3.36
CA ALA A 98 -12.90 7.47 -3.15
C ALA A 98 -14.23 6.74 -3.35
N GLN A 99 -14.35 5.92 -4.39
CA GLN A 99 -15.53 5.08 -4.63
C GLN A 99 -15.80 4.09 -3.50
N LEU A 100 -14.75 3.43 -3.03
CA LEU A 100 -14.84 2.48 -1.91
C LEU A 100 -15.26 3.18 -0.61
N MET A 101 -14.73 4.37 -0.33
CA MET A 101 -15.09 5.15 0.85
C MET A 101 -16.55 5.61 0.80
N GLU A 102 -17.03 5.99 -0.37
CA GLU A 102 -18.44 6.35 -0.55
C GLU A 102 -19.36 5.16 -0.30
N GLN A 103 -19.03 4.00 -0.84
CA GLN A 103 -19.77 2.76 -0.59
C GLN A 103 -19.75 2.38 0.89
N ALA A 104 -18.65 2.54 1.57
CA ALA A 104 -18.50 2.23 2.99
C ALA A 104 -19.45 3.03 3.87
N GLN A 105 -19.71 4.29 3.53
CA GLN A 105 -20.61 5.16 4.30
C GLN A 105 -22.03 4.64 4.36
N SER A 106 -22.45 3.87 3.37
CA SER A 106 -23.78 3.26 3.29
C SER A 106 -23.81 1.82 3.85
N ALA A 107 -22.66 1.28 4.26
CA ALA A 107 -22.57 -0.09 4.76
C ALA A 107 -23.13 -0.25 6.18
N PRO A 108 -23.89 -1.33 6.48
CA PRO A 108 -24.31 -1.62 7.83
C PRO A 108 -23.11 -1.82 8.77
N GLY A 109 -23.20 -1.27 9.99
CA GLY A 109 -22.15 -1.41 10.99
C GLY A 109 -20.94 -0.51 10.81
N PHE A 110 -20.96 0.38 9.81
CA PHE A 110 -19.87 1.33 9.63
C PHE A 110 -19.77 2.29 10.82
N SER A 111 -18.58 2.34 11.42
CA SER A 111 -18.33 3.15 12.63
C SER A 111 -18.17 4.65 12.38
N GLY A 112 -17.99 5.06 11.12
CA GLY A 112 -17.63 6.43 10.73
C GLY A 112 -16.10 6.61 10.59
N ILE A 113 -15.32 5.54 10.73
CA ILE A 113 -13.85 5.59 10.63
C ILE A 113 -13.40 4.90 9.35
N ILE A 114 -12.63 5.62 8.56
CA ILE A 114 -11.88 5.10 7.42
C ILE A 114 -10.42 5.02 7.82
N LEU A 115 -9.85 3.84 7.71
CA LEU A 115 -8.44 3.58 7.98
C LEU A 115 -7.73 3.30 6.66
N GLU A 116 -6.77 4.16 6.30
CA GLU A 116 -5.99 4.00 5.08
C GLU A 116 -4.61 3.44 5.41
N ASP A 117 -4.34 2.25 4.92
CA ASP A 117 -3.05 1.59 5.10
C ASP A 117 -2.03 2.17 4.12
N ILE A 118 -1.08 2.93 4.64
CA ILE A 118 -0.04 3.61 3.86
C ILE A 118 1.33 3.27 4.46
N PRO A 119 1.95 2.17 4.02
CA PRO A 119 3.21 1.69 4.62
C PRO A 119 4.37 2.69 4.47
N LEU A 120 4.37 3.51 3.43
CA LEU A 120 5.41 4.50 3.15
C LEU A 120 4.90 5.94 3.34
N LEU A 121 4.09 6.19 4.36
CA LEU A 121 3.48 7.51 4.61
C LEU A 121 4.54 8.60 4.81
N VAL A 122 5.55 8.35 5.64
CA VAL A 122 6.61 9.32 5.92
C VAL A 122 7.54 9.50 4.73
N GLU A 123 7.83 8.42 4.02
CA GLU A 123 8.74 8.41 2.88
C GLU A 123 8.14 9.06 1.62
N SER A 124 6.83 8.93 1.41
CA SER A 124 6.19 9.34 0.14
C SER A 124 4.78 9.92 0.27
N GLY A 125 4.24 10.03 1.47
CA GLY A 125 2.87 10.50 1.73
C GLY A 125 2.80 11.91 2.31
N ASP A 126 1.55 12.37 2.53
CA ASP A 126 1.24 13.63 3.20
C ASP A 126 0.36 13.36 4.44
N PRO A 127 0.95 13.31 5.64
CA PRO A 127 0.20 13.06 6.87
C PRO A 127 -0.89 14.09 7.16
N SER A 128 -0.73 15.31 6.66
CA SER A 128 -1.70 16.40 6.91
C SER A 128 -3.06 16.19 6.22
N ALA A 129 -3.13 15.27 5.25
CA ALA A 129 -4.38 14.93 4.56
C ALA A 129 -5.36 14.13 5.44
N PHE A 130 -4.95 13.69 6.62
CA PHE A 130 -5.73 12.84 7.51
C PHE A 130 -6.11 13.56 8.82
N ASP A 131 -7.19 13.10 9.44
CA ASP A 131 -7.58 13.58 10.78
C ASP A 131 -6.61 13.12 11.87
N GLY A 132 -5.85 12.07 11.59
CA GLY A 132 -4.80 11.57 12.47
C GLY A 132 -4.02 10.44 11.82
N VAL A 133 -2.94 10.05 12.46
CA VAL A 133 -2.07 8.96 12.02
C VAL A 133 -1.94 7.94 13.14
N VAL A 134 -2.15 6.68 12.82
CA VAL A 134 -1.92 5.55 13.72
C VAL A 134 -0.59 4.92 13.34
N VAL A 135 0.38 4.98 14.23
CA VAL A 135 1.72 4.41 14.03
C VAL A 135 1.83 3.12 14.82
N VAL A 136 2.11 2.01 14.12
CA VAL A 136 2.35 0.72 14.78
C VAL A 136 3.84 0.55 15.01
N ARG A 137 4.21 0.44 16.29
CA ARG A 137 5.60 0.23 16.72
C ARG A 137 5.79 -1.19 17.21
N THR A 138 6.95 -1.73 16.92
CA THR A 138 7.39 -3.02 17.43
C THR A 138 8.92 -2.97 17.55
N PRO A 139 9.51 -3.50 18.65
CA PRO A 139 10.95 -3.53 18.81
C PRO A 139 11.68 -4.13 17.61
N LEU A 140 12.84 -3.57 17.27
CA LEU A 140 13.63 -3.99 16.11
C LEU A 140 13.92 -5.49 16.10
N ALA A 141 14.28 -6.06 17.26
CA ALA A 141 14.55 -7.49 17.37
C ALA A 141 13.33 -8.35 17.00
N THR A 142 12.13 -7.93 17.42
CA THR A 142 10.87 -8.63 17.08
C THR A 142 10.57 -8.51 15.60
N ARG A 143 10.78 -7.34 14.99
CA ARG A 143 10.59 -7.12 13.55
C ARG A 143 11.52 -8.01 12.73
N LEU A 144 12.80 -8.07 13.09
CA LEU A 144 13.78 -8.95 12.45
C LEU A 144 13.38 -10.42 12.56
N GLN A 145 12.97 -10.85 13.74
CA GLN A 145 12.53 -12.23 13.97
C GLN A 145 11.31 -12.58 13.10
N ARG A 146 10.34 -11.70 13.00
CA ARG A 146 9.13 -11.90 12.17
C ARG A 146 9.47 -12.01 10.68
N LEU A 147 10.34 -11.16 10.17
CA LEU A 147 10.74 -11.19 8.76
C LEU A 147 11.51 -12.48 8.42
N VAL A 148 12.37 -12.93 9.30
CA VAL A 148 13.14 -14.16 9.12
C VAL A 148 12.24 -15.40 9.23
N SER A 149 11.43 -15.49 10.28
CA SER A 149 10.62 -16.69 10.56
C SER A 149 9.34 -16.78 9.73
N SER A 150 8.63 -15.66 9.52
CA SER A 150 7.32 -15.67 8.86
C SER A 150 7.39 -15.43 7.36
N ARG A 151 8.39 -14.70 6.87
CA ARG A 151 8.56 -14.37 5.46
C ARG A 151 9.74 -15.06 4.80
N GLY A 152 10.49 -15.87 5.53
CA GLY A 152 11.64 -16.61 5.02
C GLY A 152 12.82 -15.73 4.58
N MET A 153 12.89 -14.49 5.02
CA MET A 153 14.01 -13.60 4.70
C MET A 153 15.26 -13.99 5.45
N SER A 154 16.44 -13.76 4.84
CA SER A 154 17.69 -13.77 5.59
C SER A 154 17.74 -12.60 6.58
N LYS A 155 18.55 -12.73 7.63
CA LYS A 155 18.76 -11.62 8.60
C LYS A 155 19.30 -10.37 7.93
N GLU A 156 20.17 -10.53 6.94
CA GLU A 156 20.75 -9.41 6.19
C GLU A 156 19.75 -8.70 5.34
N ASP A 157 18.89 -9.43 4.60
CA ASP A 157 17.81 -8.85 3.82
C ASP A 157 16.77 -8.16 4.68
N ALA A 158 16.41 -8.77 5.82
CA ALA A 158 15.47 -8.18 6.77
C ALA A 158 16.00 -6.85 7.34
N ARG A 159 17.27 -6.80 7.74
CA ARG A 159 17.92 -5.56 8.21
C ARG A 159 17.95 -4.49 7.12
N ALA A 160 18.31 -4.88 5.90
CA ALA A 160 18.36 -3.96 4.76
C ALA A 160 16.99 -3.35 4.47
N ARG A 161 15.92 -4.12 4.50
CA ARG A 161 14.56 -3.62 4.29
C ARG A 161 14.09 -2.69 5.40
N ILE A 162 14.40 -2.99 6.65
CA ILE A 162 14.07 -2.11 7.79
C ILE A 162 14.85 -0.81 7.68
N ALA A 163 16.14 -0.88 7.35
CA ALA A 163 16.99 0.31 7.21
C ALA A 163 16.59 1.21 6.04
N ALA A 164 15.98 0.66 4.97
CA ALA A 164 15.53 1.42 3.82
C ALA A 164 14.24 2.21 4.09
N GLN A 165 13.50 1.92 5.17
CA GLN A 165 12.29 2.62 5.57
C GLN A 165 12.59 3.71 6.59
N ALA A 166 11.63 4.65 6.76
CA ALA A 166 11.70 5.61 7.85
C ALA A 166 11.73 4.90 9.20
N THR A 167 12.40 5.49 10.19
CA THR A 167 12.43 4.99 11.57
C THR A 167 11.07 5.19 12.25
N ASP A 168 10.83 4.48 13.36
CA ASP A 168 9.62 4.68 14.15
C ASP A 168 9.53 6.10 14.69
N GLU A 169 10.64 6.69 15.09
CA GLU A 169 10.75 8.08 15.53
C GLU A 169 10.36 9.08 14.43
N GLN A 170 10.70 8.80 13.19
CA GLN A 170 10.29 9.63 12.04
C GLN A 170 8.80 9.53 11.73
N ARG A 171 8.14 8.41 12.09
CA ARG A 171 6.71 8.20 11.91
C ARG A 171 5.85 8.86 12.99
N GLU A 172 6.39 9.08 14.17
CA GLU A 172 5.73 9.73 15.31
C GLU A 172 5.70 11.26 15.15
#